data_30b78e6e9e2a96d53c99f7d999309d8e
#
_entry.id   30b78e6e9e2a96d53c99f7d999309d8e
#
_cell.length_a   1.000
_cell.length_b   1.000
_cell.length_c   1.000
_cell.angle_alpha   90.00
_cell.angle_beta   90.00
_cell.angle_gamma   90.00
#
_symmetry.space_group_name_H-M   'P 1'
#
loop_
_entity.id
_entity.type
_entity.pdbx_description
1 polymer ?
#
loop_
_entity_poly.entity_id
_entity_poly.type
_entity_poly.pdbx_seq_one_letter_code
_entity_poly.pdbx_strand_id
1 'polypeptide(L)'
;PESPELHVRYAEEQNAHKNRSLPLNPTIAPALNQYLQQYKPKEHLFECTPRNLEYVLEEVGERAGIRRMQVGFETLRWTCAVRDFRLGMPEDRLRQKMGLSKISWRETREKIYALSGR
;
A
#
# COMPACT_ATOMS: atom_id res chain seq x y z
N PRO A 1 -7.48 -4.26 23.21
CA PRO A 1 -6.29 -4.17 22.37
C PRO A 1 -6.47 -3.15 21.27
N GLU A 2 -5.44 -2.40 21.05
CA GLU A 2 -5.45 -1.38 20.02
C GLU A 2 -5.32 -2.00 18.64
N SER A 3 -5.97 -1.40 17.67
CA SER A 3 -5.83 -1.83 16.28
C SER A 3 -4.41 -1.50 15.79
N PRO A 4 -3.75 -2.41 15.08
CA PRO A 4 -2.42 -2.13 14.57
C PRO A 4 -2.43 -1.03 13.52
N GLU A 5 -1.41 -0.19 13.54
CA GLU A 5 -1.25 0.89 12.59
C GLU A 5 0.12 0.85 11.93
N LEU A 6 0.19 1.27 10.68
CA LEU A 6 1.42 1.46 9.95
C LEU A 6 1.67 2.96 9.83
N HIS A 7 2.84 3.40 10.29
CA HIS A 7 3.24 4.80 10.17
C HIS A 7 4.20 4.94 8.99
N VAL A 8 3.77 5.67 7.97
CA VAL A 8 4.61 5.96 6.81
C VAL A 8 5.27 7.31 7.03
N ARG A 9 6.59 7.32 7.07
CA ARG A 9 7.35 8.53 7.32
C ARG A 9 8.45 8.70 6.28
N TYR A 10 8.62 9.93 5.84
CA TYR A 10 9.66 10.29 4.88
C TYR A 10 10.71 11.15 5.58
N ALA A 11 11.98 10.84 5.32
CA ALA A 11 13.09 11.58 5.91
C ALA A 11 13.21 13.00 5.33
N GLU A 12 12.82 13.16 4.06
CA GLU A 12 12.93 14.44 3.36
C GLU A 12 11.75 15.35 3.66
N GLU A 13 12.05 16.60 4.02
CA GLU A 13 11.02 17.58 4.36
C GLU A 13 10.02 17.82 3.23
N GLN A 14 10.50 17.80 2.00
CA GLN A 14 9.65 18.00 0.83
C GLN A 14 8.60 16.92 0.66
N ASN A 15 8.79 15.77 1.28
CA ASN A 15 7.84 14.66 1.26
C ASN A 15 7.02 14.55 2.54
N ALA A 16 7.09 15.55 3.43
CA ALA A 16 6.39 15.50 4.72
C ALA A 16 4.88 15.37 4.55
N HIS A 17 4.31 15.92 3.48
CA HIS A 17 2.88 15.80 3.21
C HIS A 17 2.43 14.36 2.96
N LYS A 18 3.37 13.46 2.67
CA LYS A 18 3.09 12.03 2.45
C LYS A 18 3.12 11.23 3.74
N ASN A 19 3.60 11.84 4.86
CA ASN A 19 3.60 11.16 6.15
C ASN A 19 2.17 10.88 6.58
N ARG A 20 1.92 9.66 7.01
CA ARG A 20 0.57 9.26 7.38
C ARG A 20 0.57 8.00 8.23
N SER A 21 -0.55 7.77 8.90
CA SER A 21 -0.79 6.54 9.64
C SER A 21 -1.92 5.79 8.98
N LEU A 22 -1.69 4.51 8.72
CA LEU A 22 -2.65 3.65 8.05
C LEU A 22 -3.08 2.54 9.00
N PRO A 23 -4.40 2.32 9.16
CA PRO A 23 -4.86 1.18 9.94
C PRO A 23 -4.52 -0.11 9.21
N LEU A 24 -4.07 -1.11 9.96
CA LEU A 24 -3.81 -2.43 9.41
C LEU A 24 -4.94 -3.37 9.81
N ASN A 25 -5.29 -4.27 8.89
CA ASN A 25 -6.24 -5.31 9.19
C ASN A 25 -5.68 -6.19 10.31
N PRO A 26 -6.44 -6.42 11.40
CA PRO A 26 -5.94 -7.25 12.51
C PRO A 26 -5.50 -8.66 12.10
N THR A 27 -6.01 -9.19 11.00
CA THR A 27 -5.62 -10.52 10.54
C THR A 27 -4.17 -10.58 10.07
N ILE A 28 -3.54 -9.43 9.81
CA ILE A 28 -2.16 -9.36 9.37
C ILE A 28 -1.18 -9.43 10.55
N ALA A 29 -1.66 -9.12 11.76
CA ALA A 29 -0.79 -9.02 12.93
C ALA A 29 -0.02 -10.32 13.25
N PRO A 30 -0.63 -11.51 13.23
CA PRO A 30 0.12 -12.74 13.49
C PRO A 30 1.24 -12.97 12.50
N ALA A 31 0.99 -12.75 11.20
CA ALA A 31 2.01 -12.93 10.18
C ALA A 31 3.14 -11.93 10.34
N LEU A 32 2.80 -10.68 10.64
CA LEU A 32 3.80 -9.64 10.85
C LEU A 32 4.66 -9.93 12.08
N ASN A 33 4.04 -10.36 13.17
CA ASN A 33 4.77 -10.72 14.39
C ASN A 33 5.72 -11.89 14.15
N GLN A 34 5.28 -12.88 13.38
CA GLN A 34 6.13 -14.02 13.03
C GLN A 34 7.34 -13.56 12.21
N TYR A 35 7.11 -12.66 11.25
CA TYR A 35 8.18 -12.09 10.45
C TYR A 35 9.20 -11.36 11.32
N LEU A 36 8.72 -10.51 12.23
CA LEU A 36 9.60 -9.73 13.11
C LEU A 36 10.44 -10.62 14.02
N GLN A 37 9.85 -11.70 14.52
CA GLN A 37 10.58 -12.64 15.40
C GLN A 37 11.60 -13.46 14.62
N GLN A 38 11.27 -13.85 13.40
CA GLN A 38 12.13 -14.69 12.57
C GLN A 38 13.32 -13.92 12.00
N TYR A 39 13.08 -12.73 11.46
CA TYR A 39 14.11 -11.97 10.74
C TYR A 39 14.73 -10.85 11.54
N LYS A 40 14.09 -10.39 12.60
CA LYS A 40 14.60 -9.36 13.53
C LYS A 40 15.19 -8.15 12.80
N PRO A 41 14.40 -7.46 11.96
CA PRO A 41 14.92 -6.32 11.21
C PRO A 41 15.40 -5.21 12.14
N LYS A 42 16.51 -4.53 11.77
CA LYS A 42 17.16 -3.54 12.64
C LYS A 42 16.75 -2.12 12.30
N GLU A 43 16.93 -1.70 11.07
CA GLU A 43 16.66 -0.32 10.65
C GLU A 43 15.39 -0.19 9.81
N HIS A 44 15.18 -1.11 8.91
CA HIS A 44 14.03 -1.11 8.01
C HIS A 44 13.24 -2.38 8.20
N LEU A 45 11.93 -2.28 8.05
CA LEU A 45 11.07 -3.45 8.16
C LEU A 45 11.49 -4.55 7.18
N PHE A 46 11.80 -4.16 5.96
CA PHE A 46 12.33 -5.07 4.94
C PHE A 46 13.76 -4.63 4.61
N GLU A 47 14.73 -5.39 5.07
CA GLU A 47 16.15 -5.06 4.88
C GLU A 47 16.68 -5.69 3.59
N CYS A 48 16.05 -5.34 2.49
CA CYS A 48 16.43 -5.77 1.15
C CYS A 48 16.12 -4.63 0.17
N THR A 49 16.53 -4.79 -1.08
CA THR A 49 16.29 -3.76 -2.08
C THR A 49 14.83 -3.78 -2.53
N PRO A 50 14.30 -2.64 -3.00
CA PRO A 50 12.95 -2.62 -3.61
C PRO A 50 12.83 -3.62 -4.76
N ARG A 51 13.90 -3.80 -5.53
CA ARG A 51 13.90 -4.77 -6.64
C ARG A 51 13.66 -6.19 -6.15
N ASN A 52 14.27 -6.55 -5.02
CA ASN A 52 14.07 -7.86 -4.41
C ASN A 52 12.61 -8.07 -4.01
N LEU A 53 11.98 -7.03 -3.44
CA LEU A 53 10.57 -7.11 -3.07
C LEU A 53 9.68 -7.28 -4.30
N GLU A 54 10.04 -6.66 -5.42
CA GLU A 54 9.30 -6.83 -6.67
C GLU A 54 9.35 -8.29 -7.15
N TYR A 55 10.53 -8.91 -7.09
CA TYR A 55 10.67 -10.33 -7.45
C TYR A 55 9.86 -11.24 -6.55
N VAL A 56 9.87 -10.97 -5.24
CA VAL A 56 9.07 -11.75 -4.29
C VAL A 56 7.58 -11.65 -4.62
N LEU A 57 7.13 -10.44 -4.94
CA LEU A 57 5.72 -10.22 -5.27
C LEU A 57 5.33 -10.94 -6.57
N GLU A 58 6.20 -10.92 -7.58
CA GLU A 58 5.97 -11.68 -8.82
C GLU A 58 5.81 -13.16 -8.53
N GLU A 59 6.71 -13.73 -7.72
CA GLU A 59 6.65 -15.13 -7.35
C GLU A 59 5.35 -15.46 -6.60
N VAL A 60 4.94 -14.60 -5.68
CA VAL A 60 3.68 -14.79 -4.95
C VAL A 60 2.50 -14.78 -5.92
N GLY A 61 2.52 -13.87 -6.90
CA GLY A 61 1.48 -13.81 -7.93
C GLY A 61 1.40 -15.09 -8.75
N GLU A 62 2.53 -15.63 -9.14
CA GLU A 62 2.59 -16.88 -9.88
C GLU A 62 2.04 -18.05 -9.07
N ARG A 63 2.42 -18.15 -7.80
CA ARG A 63 1.93 -19.20 -6.91
C ARG A 63 0.43 -19.09 -6.66
N ALA A 64 -0.09 -17.87 -6.69
CA ALA A 64 -1.53 -17.63 -6.55
C ALA A 64 -2.32 -17.89 -7.83
N GLY A 65 -1.63 -18.20 -8.94
CA GLY A 65 -2.29 -18.49 -10.21
C GLY A 65 -2.76 -17.25 -10.96
N ILE A 66 -2.25 -16.09 -10.62
CA ILE A 66 -2.62 -14.84 -11.29
C ILE A 66 -1.73 -14.66 -12.53
N ARG A 67 -2.27 -15.02 -13.70
CA ARG A 67 -1.50 -15.04 -14.94
C ARG A 67 -1.89 -13.98 -15.96
N ARG A 68 -3.06 -13.35 -15.80
CA ARG A 68 -3.58 -12.38 -16.78
C ARG A 68 -2.95 -11.01 -16.66
N MET A 69 -2.38 -10.70 -15.51
CA MET A 69 -1.73 -9.42 -15.28
C MET A 69 -0.51 -9.64 -14.41
N GLN A 70 0.47 -8.78 -14.60
CA GLN A 70 1.64 -8.79 -13.73
C GLN A 70 1.24 -8.26 -12.36
N VAL A 71 1.52 -9.02 -11.32
CA VAL A 71 1.29 -8.57 -9.95
C VAL A 71 2.48 -7.75 -9.50
N GLY A 72 2.26 -6.46 -9.30
CA GLY A 72 3.29 -5.52 -8.86
C GLY A 72 2.71 -4.57 -7.81
N PHE A 73 3.59 -3.78 -7.19
CA PHE A 73 3.18 -2.84 -6.15
C PHE A 73 2.22 -1.79 -6.71
N GLU A 74 2.45 -1.33 -7.94
CA GLU A 74 1.58 -0.36 -8.58
C GLU A 74 0.18 -0.92 -8.77
N THR A 75 0.08 -2.15 -9.24
CA THR A 75 -1.22 -2.83 -9.42
C THR A 75 -1.95 -2.98 -8.09
N LEU A 76 -1.23 -3.37 -7.03
CA LEU A 76 -1.83 -3.50 -5.71
C LEU A 76 -2.31 -2.16 -5.17
N ARG A 77 -1.55 -1.10 -5.41
CA ARG A 77 -1.92 0.25 -5.00
C ARG A 77 -3.22 0.69 -5.66
N TRP A 78 -3.35 0.48 -6.97
CA TRP A 78 -4.59 0.83 -7.69
C TRP A 78 -5.76 -0.04 -7.27
N THR A 79 -5.51 -1.33 -7.04
CA THR A 79 -6.56 -2.25 -6.57
C THR A 79 -7.11 -1.79 -5.23
N CYS A 80 -6.25 -1.40 -4.31
CA CYS A 80 -6.64 -0.89 -3.02
C CYS A 80 -7.47 0.39 -3.15
N ALA A 81 -7.00 1.33 -3.98
CA ALA A 81 -7.68 2.60 -4.17
C ALA A 81 -9.07 2.44 -4.78
N VAL A 82 -9.19 1.60 -5.80
CA VAL A 82 -10.49 1.33 -6.44
C VAL A 82 -11.46 0.67 -5.47
N ARG A 83 -10.97 -0.30 -4.69
CA ARG A 83 -11.79 -0.97 -3.69
C ARG A 83 -12.30 0.02 -2.63
N ASP A 84 -11.41 0.86 -2.11
CA ASP A 84 -11.79 1.85 -1.09
C ASP A 84 -12.81 2.84 -1.66
N PHE A 85 -12.61 3.27 -2.90
CA PHE A 85 -13.54 4.16 -3.57
C PHE A 85 -14.93 3.53 -3.71
N ARG A 86 -14.99 2.27 -4.15
CA ARG A 86 -16.25 1.54 -4.29
C ARG A 86 -16.97 1.32 -2.98
N LEU A 87 -16.21 1.19 -1.88
CA LEU A 87 -16.76 1.03 -0.55
C LEU A 87 -17.23 2.35 0.07
N GLY A 88 -17.05 3.47 -0.63
CA GLY A 88 -17.56 4.76 -0.20
C GLY A 88 -16.58 5.60 0.60
N MET A 89 -15.29 5.31 0.56
CA MET A 89 -14.31 6.14 1.26
C MET A 89 -14.35 7.57 0.69
N PRO A 90 -14.46 8.62 1.54
CA PRO A 90 -14.43 10.00 1.08
C PRO A 90 -13.14 10.32 0.31
N GLU A 91 -13.25 11.15 -0.72
CA GLU A 91 -12.12 11.46 -1.59
C GLU A 91 -10.92 12.03 -0.84
N ASP A 92 -11.14 12.93 0.11
CA ASP A 92 -10.03 13.50 0.89
C ASP A 92 -9.29 12.44 1.69
N ARG A 93 -10.02 11.48 2.27
CA ARG A 93 -9.41 10.39 3.00
C ARG A 93 -8.62 9.46 2.09
N LEU A 94 -9.18 9.16 0.92
CA LEU A 94 -8.49 8.32 -0.06
C LEU A 94 -7.22 8.99 -0.56
N ARG A 95 -7.30 10.29 -0.87
CA ARG A 95 -6.13 11.06 -1.27
C ARG A 95 -5.02 11.00 -0.21
N GLN A 96 -5.39 11.23 1.05
CA GLN A 96 -4.43 11.19 2.17
C GLN A 96 -3.85 9.79 2.35
N LYS A 97 -4.69 8.76 2.23
CA LYS A 97 -4.24 7.38 2.35
C LYS A 97 -3.21 7.04 1.28
N MET A 98 -3.40 7.53 0.07
CA MET A 98 -2.46 7.32 -1.03
C MET A 98 -1.22 8.21 -0.94
N GLY A 99 -1.21 9.19 -0.04
CA GLY A 99 -0.07 10.09 0.12
C GLY A 99 0.07 11.10 -0.99
N LEU A 100 -1.03 11.56 -1.59
CA LEU A 100 -1.03 12.45 -2.72
C LEU A 100 -1.37 13.89 -2.35
N SER A 101 -0.77 14.85 -3.05
CA SER A 101 -1.15 16.26 -2.95
C SER A 101 -2.48 16.47 -3.67
N LYS A 102 -3.09 17.65 -3.46
CA LYS A 102 -4.33 17.98 -4.16
C LYS A 102 -4.16 18.07 -5.67
N ILE A 103 -2.99 18.51 -6.12
CA ILE A 103 -2.69 18.60 -7.54
C ILE A 103 -2.60 17.22 -8.17
N SER A 104 -1.80 16.35 -7.55
CA SER A 104 -1.64 14.96 -8.04
C SER A 104 -2.94 14.18 -8.00
N TRP A 105 -3.83 14.51 -7.05
CA TRP A 105 -5.10 13.83 -6.89
C TRP A 105 -6.01 13.95 -8.10
N ARG A 106 -5.94 15.05 -8.82
CA ARG A 106 -6.82 15.27 -9.98
C ARG A 106 -6.69 14.17 -11.02
N GLU A 107 -5.45 13.86 -11.41
CA GLU A 107 -5.20 12.80 -12.38
C GLU A 107 -5.54 11.43 -11.81
N THR A 108 -5.15 11.20 -10.57
CA THR A 108 -5.41 9.93 -9.90
C THR A 108 -6.91 9.65 -9.78
N ARG A 109 -7.68 10.68 -9.42
CA ARG A 109 -9.14 10.56 -9.30
C ARG A 109 -9.78 10.11 -10.61
N GLU A 110 -9.38 10.72 -11.72
CA GLU A 110 -9.92 10.35 -13.03
C GLU A 110 -9.64 8.88 -13.36
N LYS A 111 -8.43 8.42 -13.05
CA LYS A 111 -8.06 7.03 -13.27
C LYS A 111 -8.87 6.07 -12.38
N ILE A 112 -9.09 6.44 -11.12
CA ILE A 112 -9.90 5.64 -10.21
C ILE A 112 -11.34 5.52 -10.73
N TYR A 113 -11.92 6.63 -11.20
CA TYR A 113 -13.25 6.61 -11.76
C TYR A 113 -13.34 5.68 -12.97
N ALA A 114 -12.36 5.78 -13.88
CA ALA A 114 -12.33 4.93 -15.06
C ALA A 114 -12.23 3.45 -14.69
N LEU A 115 -11.33 3.13 -13.75
CA LEU A 115 -11.12 1.74 -13.32
C LEU A 115 -12.31 1.19 -12.53
N SER A 116 -13.07 2.05 -11.85
CA SER A 116 -14.23 1.62 -11.07
C SER A 116 -15.48 1.38 -11.93
N GLY A 117 -15.42 1.70 -13.20
CA GLY A 117 -16.57 1.52 -14.11
C GLY A 117 -17.56 2.69 -14.12
N ARG A 118 -17.12 3.86 -13.72
CA ARG A 118 -17.97 5.06 -13.71
C ARG A 118 -17.56 6.06 -14.77
#